data_3ace730495e8ca8cf2130cc7803bd80a
#
_entry.id   3ace730495e8ca8cf2130cc7803bd80a
#
_cell.length_a   1.000
_cell.length_b   1.000
_cell.length_c   1.000
_cell.angle_alpha   90.00
_cell.angle_beta   90.00
_cell.angle_gamma   90.00
#
_symmetry.space_group_name_H-M   'P 1'
#
loop_
_entity.id
_entity.type
_entity.pdbx_description
1 polymer ?
#
loop_
_entity_poly.entity_id
_entity_poly.type
_entity_poly.pdbx_seq_one_letter_code
_entity_poly.pdbx_strand_id
1 'polypeptide(L)'
;MQVLCRNVKKLFNISMSSRNEILSQLKILLREDKNRYYIIRTDVCHCFESIPHDKLFGYLEGNNLLDVKSKSLLRGLIRKEFEAKNLRPLVRTPQTGIPRGCAISSLLSEFYLSKIDEEIRRTLPGIVFMARYVDDIIIVVHPDLDEEHQWSLNDYVKALTNAYIKYGLKIHTPATDEENKCYTYDSQGTTSLK
;
A
#
# COMPACT_ATOMS: atom_id res chain seq x y z
N MET A 1 18.17 -12.52 -13.18
CA MET A 1 17.14 -11.56 -12.73
C MET A 1 15.73 -12.00 -13.14
N GLN A 2 15.42 -12.19 -14.42
CA GLN A 2 14.07 -12.56 -14.89
C GLN A 2 13.50 -13.84 -14.24
N VAL A 3 14.32 -14.87 -14.04
CA VAL A 3 13.90 -16.12 -13.36
C VAL A 3 13.51 -15.84 -11.91
N LEU A 4 14.30 -15.05 -11.19
CA LEU A 4 14.02 -14.67 -9.80
C LEU A 4 12.70 -13.88 -9.70
N CYS A 5 12.49 -12.89 -10.57
CA CYS A 5 11.24 -12.13 -10.64
C CYS A 5 10.04 -13.05 -10.89
N ARG A 6 10.17 -13.99 -11.84
CA ARG A 6 9.10 -14.95 -12.13
C ARG A 6 8.78 -15.84 -10.93
N ASN A 7 9.83 -16.33 -10.25
CA ASN A 7 9.66 -17.15 -9.06
C ASN A 7 8.99 -16.40 -7.92
N VAL A 8 9.48 -15.19 -7.60
CA VAL A 8 8.87 -14.32 -6.58
C VAL A 8 7.41 -14.04 -6.91
N LYS A 9 7.11 -13.64 -8.16
CA LYS A 9 5.73 -13.37 -8.59
C LYS A 9 4.82 -14.59 -8.40
N LYS A 10 5.26 -15.79 -8.76
CA LYS A 10 4.49 -17.03 -8.60
C LYS A 10 4.33 -17.45 -7.15
N LEU A 11 5.43 -17.44 -6.38
CA LEU A 11 5.44 -17.90 -4.99
C LEU A 11 4.55 -17.05 -4.08
N PHE A 12 4.51 -15.76 -4.29
CA PHE A 12 3.70 -14.82 -3.50
C PHE A 12 2.38 -14.42 -4.17
N ASN A 13 2.03 -15.07 -5.28
CA ASN A 13 0.80 -14.81 -6.05
C ASN A 13 0.58 -13.30 -6.31
N ILE A 14 1.66 -12.60 -6.69
CA ILE A 14 1.62 -11.16 -6.91
C ILE A 14 0.89 -10.86 -8.21
N SER A 15 -0.25 -10.17 -8.12
CA SER A 15 -0.98 -9.64 -9.26
C SER A 15 -0.94 -8.11 -9.22
N MET A 16 -0.70 -7.49 -10.35
CA MET A 16 -0.78 -6.04 -10.49
C MET A 16 -2.12 -5.70 -11.13
N SER A 17 -2.88 -4.82 -10.48
CA SER A 17 -4.16 -4.36 -11.00
C SER A 17 -3.96 -3.40 -12.17
N SER A 18 -4.85 -3.48 -13.15
CA SER A 18 -4.90 -2.50 -14.24
C SER A 18 -5.67 -1.26 -13.78
N ARG A 19 -5.11 -0.06 -14.01
CA ARG A 19 -5.79 1.20 -13.69
C ARG A 19 -7.16 1.31 -14.36
N ASN A 20 -7.28 0.84 -15.59
CA ASN A 20 -8.54 0.89 -16.34
C ASN A 20 -9.59 -0.05 -15.74
N GLU A 21 -9.18 -1.23 -15.27
CA GLU A 21 -10.07 -2.16 -14.58
C GLU A 21 -10.58 -1.58 -13.27
N ILE A 22 -9.68 -1.00 -12.45
CA ILE A 22 -10.05 -0.31 -11.20
C ILE A 22 -11.10 0.78 -11.47
N LEU A 23 -10.85 1.65 -12.44
CA LEU A 23 -11.76 2.74 -12.79
C LEU A 23 -13.10 2.23 -13.32
N SER A 24 -13.10 1.16 -14.10
CA SER A 24 -14.33 0.57 -14.65
C SER A 24 -15.19 -0.04 -13.54
N GLN A 25 -14.58 -0.81 -12.63
CA GLN A 25 -15.27 -1.40 -11.48
C GLN A 25 -15.82 -0.33 -10.55
N LEU A 26 -15.02 0.71 -10.25
CA LEU A 26 -15.46 1.82 -9.41
C LEU A 26 -16.65 2.56 -10.02
N LYS A 27 -16.62 2.82 -11.34
CA LYS A 27 -17.74 3.49 -12.04
C LYS A 27 -19.03 2.68 -11.98
N ILE A 28 -18.95 1.36 -12.13
CA ILE A 28 -20.11 0.47 -12.02
C ILE A 28 -20.66 0.54 -10.60
N LEU A 29 -19.81 0.36 -9.59
CA LEU A 29 -20.20 0.43 -8.19
C LEU A 29 -20.93 1.74 -7.87
N LEU A 30 -20.31 2.89 -8.17
CA LEU A 30 -20.88 4.20 -7.83
C LEU A 30 -22.16 4.57 -8.61
N ARG A 31 -22.43 3.92 -9.74
CA ARG A 31 -23.69 4.10 -10.47
C ARG A 31 -24.86 3.33 -9.86
N GLU A 32 -24.57 2.18 -9.32
CA GLU A 32 -25.60 1.26 -8.79
C GLU A 32 -25.83 1.49 -7.29
N ASP A 33 -24.87 2.09 -6.60
CA ASP A 33 -24.92 2.29 -5.15
C ASP A 33 -25.85 3.47 -4.79
N LYS A 34 -26.89 3.16 -3.98
CA LYS A 34 -27.84 4.14 -3.46
C LYS A 34 -27.65 4.43 -1.97
N ASN A 35 -26.74 3.69 -1.32
CA ASN A 35 -26.48 3.84 0.10
C ASN A 35 -25.53 5.03 0.33
N ARG A 36 -25.45 5.48 1.59
CA ARG A 36 -24.41 6.40 1.98
C ARG A 36 -23.03 5.73 1.88
N TYR A 37 -22.07 6.41 1.27
CA TYR A 37 -20.70 5.92 1.18
C TYR A 37 -19.66 7.03 1.38
N TYR A 38 -18.48 6.62 1.85
CA TYR A 38 -17.30 7.46 1.83
C TYR A 38 -16.31 6.93 0.79
N ILE A 39 -15.65 7.85 0.10
CA ILE A 39 -14.49 7.52 -0.74
C ILE A 39 -13.26 8.12 -0.09
N ILE A 40 -12.22 7.31 0.05
CA ILE A 40 -10.91 7.73 0.51
C ILE A 40 -9.91 7.29 -0.54
N ARG A 41 -9.22 8.27 -1.14
CA ARG A 41 -8.09 8.02 -2.03
C ARG A 41 -6.87 8.67 -1.43
N THR A 42 -5.76 7.95 -1.38
CA THR A 42 -4.48 8.47 -0.89
C THR A 42 -3.31 7.76 -1.53
N ASP A 43 -2.14 8.38 -1.43
CA ASP A 43 -0.87 7.92 -1.97
C ASP A 43 0.14 7.71 -0.82
N VAL A 44 1.06 6.76 -1.01
CA VAL A 44 2.11 6.48 -0.03
C VAL A 44 3.28 7.44 -0.22
N CYS A 45 3.61 8.19 0.83
CA CYS A 45 4.73 9.13 0.81
C CYS A 45 6.05 8.40 0.56
N HIS A 46 6.73 8.75 -0.55
CA HIS A 46 8.03 8.16 -0.92
C HIS A 46 8.05 6.63 -0.82
N CYS A 47 7.05 5.95 -1.38
CA CYS A 47 6.79 4.53 -1.19
C CYS A 47 8.05 3.67 -1.30
N PHE A 48 8.77 3.75 -2.43
CA PHE A 48 9.96 2.92 -2.67
C PHE A 48 11.11 3.22 -1.71
N GLU A 49 11.29 4.47 -1.31
CA GLU A 49 12.35 4.92 -0.41
C GLU A 49 12.06 4.61 1.06
N SER A 50 10.78 4.40 1.40
CA SER A 50 10.32 4.28 2.78
C SER A 50 10.18 2.83 3.26
N ILE A 51 10.12 1.84 2.36
CA ILE A 51 9.93 0.43 2.76
C ILE A 51 11.04 -0.03 3.70
N PRO A 52 10.74 -0.42 4.96
CA PRO A 52 11.74 -0.87 5.92
C PRO A 52 12.29 -2.25 5.55
N HIS A 53 13.63 -2.38 5.51
CA HIS A 53 14.30 -3.63 5.13
C HIS A 53 14.05 -4.77 6.11
N ASP A 54 14.08 -4.47 7.41
CA ASP A 54 13.84 -5.44 8.48
C ASP A 54 12.48 -6.11 8.33
N LYS A 55 11.43 -5.31 8.13
CA LYS A 55 10.07 -5.81 7.93
C LYS A 55 9.93 -6.55 6.60
N LEU A 56 10.44 -5.97 5.50
CA LEU A 56 10.39 -6.61 4.17
C LEU A 56 11.05 -7.98 4.19
N PHE A 57 12.29 -8.06 4.72
CA PHE A 57 13.00 -9.33 4.81
C PHE A 57 12.40 -10.26 5.84
N GLY A 58 11.87 -9.76 6.96
CA GLY A 58 11.12 -10.56 7.92
C GLY A 58 9.93 -11.30 7.28
N TYR A 59 9.17 -10.62 6.42
CA TYR A 59 8.06 -11.26 5.69
C TYR A 59 8.55 -12.24 4.61
N LEU A 60 9.64 -11.93 3.90
CA LEU A 60 10.21 -12.84 2.90
C LEU A 60 10.83 -14.08 3.52
N GLU A 61 11.39 -13.97 4.72
CA GLU A 61 12.07 -15.05 5.42
C GLU A 61 11.14 -15.91 6.26
N GLY A 62 10.11 -15.31 6.85
CA GLY A 62 9.07 -16.02 7.60
C GLY A 62 8.24 -16.97 6.73
N ASN A 63 8.20 -16.73 5.43
CA ASN A 63 7.68 -17.69 4.47
C ASN A 63 8.84 -18.58 3.98
N ASN A 64 8.83 -19.86 4.31
CA ASN A 64 9.81 -20.86 3.84
C ASN A 64 9.77 -21.13 2.32
N LEU A 65 9.17 -20.22 1.54
CA LEU A 65 8.98 -20.33 0.09
C LEU A 65 10.23 -19.99 -0.72
N LEU A 66 11.11 -19.14 -0.18
CA LEU A 66 12.35 -18.76 -0.84
C LEU A 66 13.52 -19.55 -0.28
N ASP A 67 14.34 -20.09 -1.17
CA ASP A 67 15.60 -20.76 -0.80
C ASP A 67 16.67 -19.75 -0.32
N VAL A 68 17.69 -20.24 0.36
CA VAL A 68 18.77 -19.43 0.95
C VAL A 68 19.48 -18.58 -0.13
N LYS A 69 19.68 -19.16 -1.34
CA LYS A 69 20.36 -18.47 -2.44
C LYS A 69 19.52 -17.30 -2.96
N SER A 70 18.22 -17.49 -3.14
CA SER A 70 17.30 -16.42 -3.55
C SER A 70 17.23 -15.30 -2.53
N LYS A 71 17.14 -15.63 -1.23
CA LYS A 71 17.19 -14.65 -0.14
C LYS A 71 18.48 -13.83 -0.15
N SER A 72 19.63 -14.51 -0.27
CA SER A 72 20.96 -13.87 -0.35
C SER A 72 21.07 -12.95 -1.58
N LEU A 73 20.57 -13.39 -2.73
CA LEU A 73 20.56 -12.60 -3.96
C LEU A 73 19.73 -11.33 -3.82
N LEU A 74 18.53 -11.42 -3.24
CA LEU A 74 17.66 -10.26 -3.00
C LEU A 74 18.33 -9.24 -2.08
N ARG A 75 18.92 -9.69 -0.97
CA ARG A 75 19.68 -8.82 -0.07
C ARG A 75 20.88 -8.18 -0.76
N GLY A 76 21.63 -8.94 -1.56
CA GLY A 76 22.77 -8.45 -2.32
C GLY A 76 22.40 -7.39 -3.35
N LEU A 77 21.25 -7.54 -4.02
CA LEU A 77 20.74 -6.55 -4.98
C LEU A 77 20.41 -5.22 -4.30
N ILE A 78 19.68 -5.27 -3.19
CA ILE A 78 19.33 -4.06 -2.44
C ILE A 78 20.60 -3.38 -1.92
N ARG A 79 21.53 -4.14 -1.34
CA ARG A 79 22.79 -3.60 -0.81
C ARG A 79 23.66 -2.93 -1.89
N LYS A 80 23.82 -3.56 -3.06
CA LYS A 80 24.60 -3.01 -4.16
C LYS A 80 24.04 -1.69 -4.67
N GLU A 81 22.73 -1.54 -4.70
CA GLU A 81 22.10 -0.29 -5.12
C GLU A 81 22.39 0.85 -4.13
N PHE A 82 22.43 0.56 -2.82
CA PHE A 82 22.84 1.54 -1.82
C PHE A 82 24.33 1.91 -1.94
N GLU A 83 25.19 0.94 -2.20
CA GLU A 83 26.62 1.17 -2.42
C GLU A 83 26.84 2.03 -3.67
N ALA A 84 26.13 1.77 -4.78
CA ALA A 84 26.21 2.53 -6.01
C ALA A 84 25.79 4.00 -5.86
N LYS A 85 24.89 4.29 -4.94
CA LYS A 85 24.42 5.67 -4.64
C LYS A 85 25.32 6.40 -3.64
N ASN A 86 26.48 5.85 -3.24
CA ASN A 86 27.34 6.38 -2.19
C ASN A 86 26.63 6.66 -0.86
N LEU A 87 25.48 6.04 -0.64
CA LEU A 87 24.75 6.08 0.61
C LEU A 87 25.43 5.08 1.56
N ARG A 88 26.53 5.48 2.22
CA ARG A 88 27.10 4.68 3.31
C ARG A 88 26.04 4.54 4.40
N PRO A 89 25.64 3.31 4.76
CA PRO A 89 24.71 3.15 5.87
C PRO A 89 25.38 3.70 7.12
N LEU A 90 24.83 4.77 7.68
CA LEU A 90 25.12 5.14 9.06
C LEU A 90 24.67 3.98 9.93
N VAL A 91 25.60 3.38 10.66
CA VAL A 91 25.52 2.10 11.37
C VAL A 91 24.34 1.95 12.36
N ARG A 92 23.43 2.95 12.47
CA ARG A 92 22.33 2.97 13.44
C ARG A 92 20.98 3.46 12.90
N THR A 93 20.86 3.79 11.63
CA THR A 93 19.53 4.14 11.06
C THR A 93 18.85 2.90 10.50
N PRO A 94 17.54 2.73 10.70
CA PRO A 94 16.78 1.68 10.04
C PRO A 94 17.04 1.78 8.52
N GLN A 95 17.52 0.70 7.93
CA GLN A 95 17.73 0.69 6.49
C GLN A 95 16.35 0.62 5.84
N THR A 96 16.05 1.62 5.02
CA THR A 96 14.79 1.71 4.27
C THR A 96 15.07 1.86 2.78
N GLY A 97 14.09 1.52 1.98
CA GLY A 97 14.07 1.75 0.56
C GLY A 97 14.47 0.55 -0.29
N ILE A 98 13.85 0.49 -1.44
CA ILE A 98 14.14 -0.46 -2.51
C ILE A 98 14.50 0.32 -3.78
N PRO A 99 15.42 -0.22 -4.62
CA PRO A 99 15.93 0.53 -5.75
C PRO A 99 14.85 0.77 -6.81
N ARG A 100 14.76 1.98 -7.35
CA ARG A 100 13.86 2.28 -8.48
C ARG A 100 14.46 1.77 -9.80
N GLY A 101 13.59 1.43 -10.75
CA GLY A 101 14.00 1.02 -12.09
C GLY A 101 14.34 -0.46 -12.25
N CYS A 102 14.26 -1.25 -11.19
CA CYS A 102 14.44 -2.70 -11.25
C CYS A 102 13.10 -3.44 -11.23
N ALA A 103 12.93 -4.40 -12.12
CA ALA A 103 11.69 -5.22 -12.16
C ALA A 103 11.38 -5.94 -10.84
N ILE A 104 12.41 -6.33 -10.07
CA ILE A 104 12.23 -6.97 -8.78
C ILE A 104 11.68 -5.99 -7.73
N SER A 105 12.01 -4.71 -7.81
CA SER A 105 11.58 -3.70 -6.84
C SER A 105 10.07 -3.49 -6.88
N SER A 106 9.48 -3.45 -8.06
CA SER A 106 8.01 -3.37 -8.21
C SER A 106 7.32 -4.60 -7.58
N LEU A 107 7.92 -5.78 -7.72
CA LEU A 107 7.39 -7.00 -7.10
C LEU A 107 7.54 -6.99 -5.58
N LEU A 108 8.67 -6.50 -5.06
CA LEU A 108 8.91 -6.39 -3.62
C LEU A 108 8.01 -5.34 -2.97
N SER A 109 7.81 -4.19 -3.65
CA SER A 109 6.86 -3.17 -3.22
C SER A 109 5.45 -3.73 -3.18
N GLU A 110 5.00 -4.40 -4.25
CA GLU A 110 3.68 -5.02 -4.32
C GLU A 110 3.47 -6.06 -3.23
N PHE A 111 4.46 -6.94 -3.02
CA PHE A 111 4.45 -7.92 -1.94
C PHE A 111 4.35 -7.25 -0.55
N TYR A 112 5.10 -6.18 -0.32
CA TYR A 112 5.09 -5.48 0.95
C TYR A 112 3.75 -4.78 1.20
N LEU A 113 3.25 -4.04 0.21
CA LEU A 113 2.00 -3.32 0.29
C LEU A 113 0.79 -4.26 0.40
N SER A 114 0.84 -5.45 -0.19
CA SER A 114 -0.24 -6.45 -0.03
C SER A 114 -0.47 -6.85 1.43
N LYS A 115 0.57 -6.80 2.28
CA LYS A 115 0.42 -7.05 3.72
C LYS A 115 -0.35 -5.94 4.44
N ILE A 116 -0.20 -4.71 3.95
CA ILE A 116 -0.96 -3.56 4.44
C ILE A 116 -2.41 -3.67 3.95
N ASP A 117 -2.61 -4.07 2.70
CA ASP A 117 -3.94 -4.29 2.14
C ASP A 117 -4.72 -5.36 2.95
N GLU A 118 -4.05 -6.45 3.35
CA GLU A 118 -4.63 -7.49 4.23
C GLU A 118 -5.02 -6.89 5.60
N GLU A 119 -4.17 -6.05 6.19
CA GLU A 119 -4.44 -5.39 7.47
C GLU A 119 -5.62 -4.40 7.37
N ILE A 120 -5.67 -3.60 6.31
CA ILE A 120 -6.75 -2.65 6.06
C ILE A 120 -8.09 -3.39 5.96
N ARG A 121 -8.16 -4.47 5.17
CA ARG A 121 -9.38 -5.28 5.03
C ARG A 121 -9.84 -5.91 6.34
N ARG A 122 -8.90 -6.15 7.26
CA ARG A 122 -9.21 -6.75 8.57
C ARG A 122 -9.66 -5.71 9.59
N THR A 123 -9.19 -4.46 9.47
CA THR A 123 -9.36 -3.43 10.52
C THR A 123 -10.40 -2.38 10.18
N LEU A 124 -10.67 -2.11 8.91
CA LEU A 124 -11.69 -1.14 8.50
C LEU A 124 -13.02 -1.85 8.22
N PRO A 125 -14.11 -1.49 8.92
CA PRO A 125 -15.42 -2.06 8.65
C PRO A 125 -16.06 -1.47 7.39
N GLY A 126 -17.04 -2.16 6.85
CA GLY A 126 -17.89 -1.65 5.77
C GLY A 126 -17.20 -1.42 4.42
N ILE A 127 -16.01 -2.00 4.17
CA ILE A 127 -15.34 -1.89 2.87
C ILE A 127 -16.16 -2.61 1.81
N VAL A 128 -16.68 -1.86 0.84
CA VAL A 128 -17.38 -2.41 -0.34
C VAL A 128 -16.50 -2.44 -1.58
N PHE A 129 -15.48 -1.57 -1.64
CA PHE A 129 -14.50 -1.58 -2.70
C PHE A 129 -13.14 -1.14 -2.16
N MET A 130 -12.10 -1.83 -2.56
CA MET A 130 -10.72 -1.46 -2.26
C MET A 130 -9.84 -1.90 -3.41
N ALA A 131 -9.14 -0.95 -3.99
CA ALA A 131 -8.17 -1.20 -5.04
C ALA A 131 -6.92 -0.35 -4.83
N ARG A 132 -5.76 -0.89 -5.26
CA ARG A 132 -4.48 -0.18 -5.23
C ARG A 132 -3.82 -0.28 -6.60
N TYR A 133 -3.29 0.84 -7.06
CA TYR A 133 -2.45 0.91 -8.24
C TYR A 133 -1.08 1.44 -7.83
N VAL A 134 -0.13 0.53 -7.69
CA VAL A 134 1.22 0.77 -7.15
C VAL A 134 1.14 1.29 -5.70
N ASP A 135 1.28 2.57 -5.48
CA ASP A 135 1.23 3.30 -4.20
C ASP A 135 -0.08 4.05 -3.96
N ASP A 136 -0.86 4.28 -5.01
CA ASP A 136 -2.15 4.98 -4.95
C ASP A 136 -3.27 3.98 -4.56
N ILE A 137 -3.94 4.20 -3.43
CA ILE A 137 -5.04 3.37 -2.93
C ILE A 137 -6.35 4.14 -2.97
N ILE A 138 -7.42 3.46 -3.36
CA ILE A 138 -8.79 3.94 -3.28
C ILE A 138 -9.65 2.94 -2.50
N ILE A 139 -10.42 3.45 -1.57
CA ILE A 139 -11.32 2.67 -0.72
C ILE A 139 -12.70 3.32 -0.75
N VAL A 140 -13.74 2.51 -0.92
CA VAL A 140 -15.14 2.91 -0.73
C VAL A 140 -15.69 2.12 0.43
N VAL A 141 -16.29 2.82 1.39
CA VAL A 141 -16.87 2.22 2.58
C VAL A 141 -18.32 2.67 2.76
N HIS A 142 -19.15 1.78 3.28
CA HIS A 142 -20.49 2.09 3.76
C HIS A 142 -20.44 2.23 5.29
N PRO A 143 -20.53 3.44 5.85
CA PRO A 143 -20.43 3.66 7.30
C PRO A 143 -21.58 3.02 8.07
N ASP A 144 -22.73 2.85 7.43
CA ASP A 144 -23.95 2.33 8.06
C ASP A 144 -23.98 0.79 8.15
N LEU A 145 -22.97 0.09 7.60
CA LEU A 145 -22.85 -1.38 7.73
C LEU A 145 -22.27 -1.83 9.08
N ASP A 146 -21.71 -0.91 9.86
CA ASP A 146 -21.28 -1.19 11.23
C ASP A 146 -22.36 -0.70 12.20
N GLU A 147 -23.23 -1.63 12.64
CA GLU A 147 -24.34 -1.33 13.57
C GLU A 147 -23.83 -0.98 14.98
N GLU A 148 -22.63 -1.42 15.36
CA GLU A 148 -22.07 -1.20 16.70
C GLU A 148 -21.38 0.15 16.85
N HIS A 149 -20.78 0.67 15.78
CA HIS A 149 -19.99 1.91 15.82
C HIS A 149 -20.25 2.77 14.58
N GLN A 150 -20.73 3.98 14.79
CA GLN A 150 -20.84 4.98 13.72
C GLN A 150 -19.47 5.59 13.41
N TRP A 151 -18.76 5.01 12.46
CA TRP A 151 -17.48 5.54 11.98
C TRP A 151 -17.68 6.80 11.16
N SER A 152 -17.03 7.88 11.60
CA SER A 152 -16.91 9.08 10.79
C SER A 152 -15.83 8.92 9.70
N LEU A 153 -15.88 9.75 8.67
CA LEU A 153 -14.84 9.79 7.64
C LEU A 153 -13.43 9.97 8.24
N ASN A 154 -13.31 10.79 9.29
CA ASN A 154 -12.06 11.00 10.00
C ASN A 154 -11.55 9.75 10.72
N ASP A 155 -12.45 8.92 11.24
CA ASP A 155 -12.06 7.67 11.92
C ASP A 155 -11.50 6.67 10.91
N TYR A 156 -12.10 6.57 9.72
CA TYR A 156 -11.55 5.78 8.61
C TYR A 156 -10.16 6.27 8.18
N VAL A 157 -9.97 7.59 8.01
CA VAL A 157 -8.66 8.17 7.66
C VAL A 157 -7.62 7.89 8.74
N LYS A 158 -7.98 8.01 10.03
CA LYS A 158 -7.06 7.68 11.15
C LYS A 158 -6.70 6.19 11.16
N ALA A 159 -7.69 5.31 11.01
CA ALA A 159 -7.46 3.87 11.00
C ALA A 159 -6.57 3.45 9.81
N LEU A 160 -6.83 4.01 8.62
CA LEU A 160 -5.99 3.81 7.44
C LEU A 160 -4.56 4.30 7.69
N THR A 161 -4.39 5.49 8.25
CA THR A 161 -3.08 6.05 8.60
C THR A 161 -2.33 5.14 9.57
N ASN A 162 -3.01 4.65 10.62
CA ASN A 162 -2.42 3.74 11.61
C ASN A 162 -1.99 2.42 10.99
N ALA A 163 -2.78 1.87 10.05
CA ALA A 163 -2.42 0.67 9.31
C ALA A 163 -1.07 0.86 8.58
N TYR A 164 -0.87 1.96 7.87
CA TYR A 164 0.41 2.25 7.21
C TYR A 164 1.56 2.50 8.18
N ILE A 165 1.33 3.26 9.25
CA ILE A 165 2.34 3.52 10.30
C ILE A 165 2.82 2.23 10.94
N LYS A 166 1.92 1.28 11.21
CA LYS A 166 2.26 -0.05 11.74
C LYS A 166 3.30 -0.77 10.88
N TYR A 167 3.28 -0.53 9.58
CA TYR A 167 4.23 -1.09 8.62
C TYR A 167 5.40 -0.15 8.32
N GLY A 168 5.52 0.98 9.00
CA GLY A 168 6.62 1.93 8.85
C GLY A 168 6.51 2.82 7.62
N LEU A 169 5.34 2.92 7.03
CA LEU A 169 5.05 3.81 5.91
C LEU A 169 4.18 4.99 6.36
N LYS A 170 4.18 6.05 5.56
CA LYS A 170 3.31 7.21 5.73
C LYS A 170 2.48 7.41 4.48
N ILE A 171 1.25 7.84 4.65
CA ILE A 171 0.36 8.26 3.57
C ILE A 171 0.07 9.75 3.65
N HIS A 172 -0.33 10.33 2.53
CA HIS A 172 -0.91 11.66 2.53
C HIS A 172 -2.27 11.64 3.23
N THR A 173 -2.54 12.65 4.05
CA THR A 173 -3.83 12.82 4.74
C THR A 173 -4.39 14.19 4.39
N PRO A 174 -5.70 14.44 4.54
CA PRO A 174 -6.27 15.77 4.26
C PRO A 174 -5.57 16.92 5.02
N ALA A 175 -4.99 16.61 6.19
CA ALA A 175 -4.27 17.57 7.03
C ALA A 175 -2.82 17.81 6.58
N THR A 176 -2.21 16.88 5.84
CA THR A 176 -0.79 16.92 5.44
C THR A 176 -0.59 16.96 3.93
N ASP A 177 -1.68 17.05 3.16
CA ASP A 177 -1.63 16.96 1.71
C ASP A 177 -1.41 18.34 1.06
N GLU A 178 -0.13 18.66 0.85
CA GLU A 178 0.27 19.85 0.09
C GLU A 178 0.24 19.62 -1.44
N GLU A 179 0.17 18.37 -1.89
CA GLU A 179 0.32 17.97 -3.29
C GLU A 179 -0.98 17.46 -3.95
N ASN A 180 -2.13 17.61 -3.28
CA ASN A 180 -3.44 17.07 -3.72
C ASN A 180 -3.44 15.57 -4.02
N LYS A 181 -2.72 14.80 -3.21
CA LYS A 181 -2.61 13.33 -3.31
C LYS A 181 -3.60 12.59 -2.42
N CYS A 182 -4.25 13.30 -1.48
CA CYS A 182 -5.31 12.76 -0.65
C CYS A 182 -6.66 13.37 -1.04
N TYR A 183 -7.64 12.52 -1.24
CA TYR A 183 -8.99 12.91 -1.56
C TYR A 183 -9.97 12.14 -0.69
N THR A 184 -10.91 12.86 -0.09
CA THR A 184 -11.99 12.28 0.71
C THR A 184 -13.34 12.83 0.26
N TYR A 185 -14.36 11.97 0.23
CA TYR A 185 -15.71 12.33 -0.21
C TYR A 185 -16.75 11.62 0.65
N ASP A 186 -17.80 12.35 1.03
CA ASP A 186 -19.02 11.82 1.68
C ASP A 186 -20.18 12.03 0.73
N SER A 187 -20.87 10.96 0.33
CA SER A 187 -21.97 11.02 -0.65
C SER A 187 -23.20 11.79 -0.14
N GLN A 188 -23.36 11.96 1.17
CA GLN A 188 -24.45 12.72 1.79
C GLN A 188 -23.97 14.04 2.41
N GLY A 189 -22.67 14.27 2.46
CA GLY A 189 -22.09 15.48 3.01
C GLY A 189 -22.07 16.62 1.99
N THR A 190 -22.17 17.86 2.47
CA THR A 190 -21.90 19.05 1.67
C THR A 190 -20.44 18.99 1.23
N THR A 191 -20.18 18.98 -0.07
CA THR A 191 -18.87 18.84 -0.68
C THR A 191 -17.91 19.90 -0.13
N SER A 192 -17.08 19.55 0.82
CA SER A 192 -15.88 20.35 1.10
C SER A 192 -14.78 19.85 0.18
N LEU A 193 -14.83 20.26 -1.08
CA LEU A 193 -13.66 20.28 -1.95
C LEU A 193 -12.68 21.31 -1.34
N LYS A 194 -11.61 20.82 -0.75
CA LYS A 194 -10.40 21.58 -0.57
C LYS A 194 -9.32 21.01 -1.45
#